data_297b0f740d7e36486a9074b38194939a
#
_entry.id   297b0f740d7e36486a9074b38194939a
#
_cell.length_a   1.000
_cell.length_b   1.000
_cell.length_c   1.000
_cell.angle_alpha   90.00
_cell.angle_beta   90.00
_cell.angle_gamma   90.00
#
_symmetry.space_group_name_H-M   'P 1'
#
loop_
_entity.id
_entity.type
_entity.pdbx_description
1 polymer ?
#
loop_
_entity_poly.entity_id
_entity_poly.type
_entity_poly.pdbx_seq_one_letter_code
_entity_poly.pdbx_strand_id
1 'polypeptide(L)'
;MAPLPDGASDALTTWIYDIGWKIARTLPEPVANATFRQIADALWLRRAGGVGQLERNLRRVHPDASEADIRDLSRAGMRSYMRYWCEAFRLPTWSRERITETFVLGRQEILDTALETGGALVIP
;
A
#
# COMPACT_ATOMS: atom_id res chain seq x y z
N MET A 1 5.44 4.94 -29.39
CA MET A 1 5.25 5.98 -28.35
C MET A 1 6.63 6.29 -27.80
N ALA A 2 7.15 7.48 -28.04
CA ALA A 2 8.48 7.87 -27.58
C ALA A 2 8.54 7.84 -26.04
N PRO A 3 9.63 7.35 -25.41
CA PRO A 3 9.80 7.46 -23.98
C PRO A 3 9.80 8.94 -23.57
N LEU A 4 9.07 9.27 -22.51
CA LEU A 4 9.12 10.60 -21.90
C LEU A 4 10.55 10.87 -21.45
N PRO A 5 11.07 12.10 -21.59
CA PRO A 5 12.40 12.44 -21.10
C PRO A 5 12.46 12.18 -19.58
N ASP A 6 13.59 11.63 -19.13
CA ASP A 6 13.79 11.16 -17.75
C ASP A 6 13.34 12.16 -16.66
N GLY A 7 13.49 13.46 -16.92
CA GLY A 7 13.02 14.51 -16.00
C GLY A 7 11.48 14.70 -15.95
N ALA A 8 10.74 14.29 -16.96
CA ALA A 8 9.28 14.44 -16.97
C ALA A 8 8.59 13.30 -16.22
N SER A 9 9.18 12.10 -16.21
CA SER A 9 8.68 10.97 -15.42
C SER A 9 8.88 11.23 -13.92
N ASP A 10 10.00 11.81 -13.52
CA ASP A 10 10.31 12.15 -12.13
C ASP A 10 9.41 13.28 -11.61
N ALA A 11 9.20 14.33 -12.42
CA ALA A 11 8.30 15.41 -12.08
C ALA A 11 6.84 14.92 -11.93
N LEU A 12 6.38 14.05 -12.84
CA LEU A 12 5.03 13.45 -12.77
C LEU A 12 4.88 12.57 -11.52
N THR A 13 5.89 11.77 -11.21
CA THR A 13 5.90 10.90 -10.03
C THR A 13 5.84 11.74 -8.76
N THR A 14 6.68 12.77 -8.64
CA THR A 14 6.68 13.71 -7.51
C THR A 14 5.32 14.38 -7.35
N TRP A 15 4.73 14.84 -8.43
CA TRP A 15 3.42 15.52 -8.41
C TRP A 15 2.28 14.57 -7.97
N ILE A 16 2.31 13.30 -8.41
CA ILE A 16 1.34 12.28 -7.97
C ILE A 16 1.48 12.03 -6.46
N TYR A 17 2.69 11.93 -5.94
CA TYR A 17 2.92 11.80 -4.50
C TYR A 17 2.45 13.02 -3.72
N ASP A 18 2.74 14.23 -4.19
CA ASP A 18 2.30 15.48 -3.53
C ASP A 18 0.78 15.61 -3.47
N ILE A 19 0.10 15.25 -4.56
CA ILE A 19 -1.38 15.25 -4.60
C ILE A 19 -1.93 14.16 -3.68
N GLY A 20 -1.42 12.94 -3.76
CA GLY A 20 -1.83 11.84 -2.89
C GLY A 20 -1.67 12.20 -1.41
N TRP A 21 -0.54 12.82 -1.09
CA TRP A 21 -0.26 13.33 0.25
C TRP A 21 -1.26 14.39 0.73
N LYS A 22 -1.55 15.38 -0.11
CA LYS A 22 -2.53 16.44 0.20
C LYS A 22 -3.94 15.88 0.36
N ILE A 23 -4.40 15.04 -0.57
CA ILE A 23 -5.71 14.39 -0.52
C ILE A 23 -5.84 13.56 0.75
N ALA A 24 -4.86 12.70 1.04
CA ALA A 24 -4.91 11.82 2.20
C ALA A 24 -4.96 12.58 3.53
N ARG A 25 -4.33 13.76 3.61
CA ARG A 25 -4.26 14.57 4.85
C ARG A 25 -5.43 15.52 5.05
N THR A 26 -5.98 16.07 3.96
CA THR A 26 -7.03 17.10 4.03
C THR A 26 -8.45 16.51 4.10
N LEU A 27 -8.64 15.31 3.55
CA LEU A 27 -9.94 14.66 3.57
C LEU A 27 -10.22 13.97 4.92
N PRO A 28 -11.49 13.95 5.38
CA PRO A 28 -11.90 13.06 6.45
C PRO A 28 -11.51 11.61 6.13
N GLU A 29 -11.15 10.85 7.16
CA GLU A 29 -10.62 9.49 6.97
C GLU A 29 -11.53 8.57 6.14
N PRO A 30 -12.85 8.51 6.35
CA PRO A 30 -13.73 7.68 5.53
C PRO A 30 -13.71 8.08 4.05
N VAL A 31 -13.61 9.38 3.77
CA VAL A 31 -13.56 9.90 2.40
C VAL A 31 -12.22 9.58 1.74
N ALA A 32 -11.10 9.77 2.46
CA ALA A 32 -9.78 9.41 1.96
C ALA A 32 -9.72 7.90 1.63
N ASN A 33 -10.18 7.05 2.54
CA ASN A 33 -10.22 5.59 2.32
C ASN A 33 -11.10 5.20 1.12
N ALA A 34 -12.27 5.84 0.96
CA ALA A 34 -13.14 5.61 -0.19
C ALA A 34 -12.46 6.03 -1.50
N THR A 35 -11.80 7.19 -1.51
CA THR A 35 -11.06 7.71 -2.68
C THR A 35 -9.95 6.75 -3.10
N PHE A 36 -9.11 6.31 -2.16
CA PHE A 36 -8.01 5.37 -2.46
C PHE A 36 -8.53 4.01 -2.93
N ARG A 37 -9.67 3.55 -2.39
CA ARG A 37 -10.34 2.34 -2.88
C ARG A 37 -10.84 2.49 -4.33
N GLN A 38 -11.41 3.64 -4.69
CA GLN A 38 -11.82 3.92 -6.07
C GLN A 38 -10.62 3.97 -7.03
N ILE A 39 -9.51 4.55 -6.60
CA ILE A 39 -8.26 4.56 -7.36
C ILE A 39 -7.76 3.12 -7.56
N ALA A 40 -7.78 2.28 -6.52
CA ALA A 40 -7.41 0.87 -6.62
C ALA A 40 -8.25 0.12 -7.66
N ASP A 41 -9.56 0.29 -7.61
CA ASP A 41 -10.49 -0.34 -8.56
C ASP A 41 -10.26 0.15 -10.00
N ALA A 42 -10.02 1.45 -10.19
CA ALA A 42 -9.72 2.01 -11.50
C ALA A 42 -8.40 1.48 -12.08
N LEU A 43 -7.34 1.40 -11.27
CA LEU A 43 -6.05 0.82 -11.67
C LEU A 43 -6.19 -0.66 -12.00
N TRP A 44 -6.94 -1.41 -11.20
CA TRP A 44 -7.19 -2.83 -11.45
C TRP A 44 -7.99 -3.06 -12.73
N LEU A 45 -9.06 -2.29 -12.97
CA LEU A 45 -9.88 -2.37 -14.20
C LEU A 45 -9.05 -2.08 -15.46
N ARG A 46 -8.17 -1.10 -15.39
CA ARG A 46 -7.26 -0.74 -16.49
C ARG A 46 -6.06 -1.67 -16.63
N ARG A 47 -5.96 -2.68 -15.77
CA ARG A 47 -4.80 -3.58 -15.68
C ARG A 47 -3.46 -2.82 -15.59
N ALA A 48 -3.49 -1.67 -14.93
CA ALA A 48 -2.33 -0.79 -14.81
C ALA A 48 -1.28 -1.39 -13.85
N GLY A 49 -0.03 -1.01 -14.07
CA GLY A 49 1.09 -1.36 -13.20
C GLY A 49 1.27 -2.87 -13.03
N GLY A 50 1.47 -3.30 -11.79
CA GLY A 50 1.78 -4.67 -11.42
C GLY A 50 0.61 -5.65 -11.35
N VAL A 51 -0.62 -5.29 -11.78
CA VAL A 51 -1.81 -6.18 -11.67
C VAL A 51 -1.57 -7.55 -12.32
N GLY A 52 -1.02 -7.58 -13.52
CA GLY A 52 -0.70 -8.83 -14.21
C GLY A 52 0.37 -9.65 -13.47
N GLN A 53 1.35 -9.00 -12.85
CA GLN A 53 2.35 -9.68 -12.04
C GLN A 53 1.75 -10.22 -10.74
N LEU A 54 0.88 -9.46 -10.10
CA LEU A 54 0.14 -9.89 -8.91
C LEU A 54 -0.67 -11.14 -9.22
N GLU A 55 -1.44 -11.16 -10.31
CA GLU A 55 -2.21 -12.34 -10.71
C GLU A 55 -1.33 -13.56 -10.99
N ARG A 56 -0.17 -13.39 -11.64
CA ARG A 56 0.79 -14.49 -11.83
C ARG A 56 1.33 -15.03 -10.50
N ASN A 57 1.63 -14.16 -9.56
CA ASN A 57 2.09 -14.57 -8.23
C ASN A 57 1.00 -15.27 -7.44
N LEU A 58 -0.24 -14.77 -7.49
CA LEU A 58 -1.39 -15.40 -6.85
C LEU A 58 -1.65 -16.81 -7.39
N ARG A 59 -1.54 -17.03 -8.71
CA ARG A 59 -1.66 -18.39 -9.29
C ARG A 59 -0.61 -19.36 -8.79
N ARG A 60 0.60 -18.88 -8.47
CA ARG A 60 1.66 -19.74 -7.90
C ARG A 60 1.33 -20.19 -6.47
N VAL A 61 0.70 -19.31 -5.70
CA VAL A 61 0.34 -19.59 -4.29
C VAL A 61 -0.98 -20.34 -4.19
N HIS A 62 -1.88 -20.12 -5.17
CA HIS A 62 -3.21 -20.75 -5.23
C HIS A 62 -3.37 -21.48 -6.57
N PRO A 63 -2.68 -22.63 -6.79
CA PRO A 63 -2.69 -23.32 -8.09
C PRO A 63 -4.07 -23.84 -8.48
N ASP A 64 -4.92 -24.16 -7.50
CA ASP A 64 -6.26 -24.70 -7.71
C ASP A 64 -7.37 -23.63 -7.80
N ALA A 65 -7.01 -22.34 -7.65
CA ALA A 65 -7.97 -21.25 -7.72
C ALA A 65 -8.46 -21.03 -9.16
N SER A 66 -9.75 -20.76 -9.29
CA SER A 66 -10.33 -20.39 -10.58
C SER A 66 -9.82 -19.02 -11.05
N GLU A 67 -9.95 -18.72 -12.35
CA GLU A 67 -9.62 -17.39 -12.89
C GLU A 67 -10.47 -16.29 -12.24
N ALA A 68 -11.70 -16.58 -11.86
CA ALA A 68 -12.55 -15.64 -11.13
C ALA A 68 -11.99 -15.36 -9.73
N ASP A 69 -11.57 -16.39 -9.00
CA ASP A 69 -10.97 -16.24 -7.68
C ASP A 69 -9.67 -15.43 -7.74
N ILE A 70 -8.80 -15.70 -8.73
CA ILE A 70 -7.57 -14.94 -8.95
C ILE A 70 -7.86 -13.47 -9.22
N ARG A 71 -8.89 -13.17 -10.02
CA ARG A 71 -9.31 -11.80 -10.30
C ARG A 71 -9.83 -11.10 -9.04
N ASP A 72 -10.63 -11.76 -8.24
CA ASP A 72 -11.14 -11.20 -6.99
C ASP A 72 -10.03 -10.98 -5.96
N LEU A 73 -9.12 -11.94 -5.83
CA LEU A 73 -7.93 -11.82 -4.98
C LEU A 73 -7.02 -10.67 -5.44
N SER A 74 -6.80 -10.52 -6.74
CA SER A 74 -5.97 -9.43 -7.27
C SER A 74 -6.62 -8.07 -7.03
N ARG A 75 -7.94 -7.96 -7.14
CA ARG A 75 -8.68 -6.74 -6.80
C ARG A 75 -8.57 -6.40 -5.32
N ALA A 76 -8.75 -7.39 -4.45
CA ALA A 76 -8.58 -7.23 -3.01
C ALA A 76 -7.15 -6.81 -2.66
N GLY A 77 -6.15 -7.40 -3.31
CA GLY A 77 -4.74 -7.04 -3.17
C GLY A 77 -4.46 -5.59 -3.56
N MET A 78 -5.00 -5.12 -4.69
CA MET A 78 -4.85 -3.72 -5.12
C MET A 78 -5.51 -2.74 -4.13
N ARG A 79 -6.69 -3.09 -3.60
CA ARG A 79 -7.35 -2.29 -2.55
C ARG A 79 -6.54 -2.25 -1.26
N SER A 80 -5.94 -3.36 -0.85
CA SER A 80 -5.06 -3.43 0.32
C SER A 80 -3.81 -2.57 0.12
N TYR A 81 -3.20 -2.65 -1.06
CA TYR A 81 -2.03 -1.83 -1.42
C TYR A 81 -2.34 -0.33 -1.39
N MET A 82 -3.47 0.08 -1.96
CA MET A 82 -3.85 1.49 -1.95
C MET A 82 -4.27 1.99 -0.56
N ARG A 83 -4.84 1.12 0.29
CA ARG A 83 -5.09 1.42 1.70
C ARG A 83 -3.77 1.67 2.44
N TYR A 84 -2.78 0.82 2.24
CA TYR A 84 -1.44 1.03 2.82
C TYR A 84 -0.89 2.43 2.48
N TRP A 85 -0.98 2.85 1.23
CA TRP A 85 -0.53 4.19 0.84
C TRP A 85 -1.35 5.31 1.48
N CYS A 86 -2.68 5.15 1.58
CA CYS A 86 -3.54 6.10 2.28
C CYS A 86 -3.11 6.26 3.74
N GLU A 87 -2.91 5.15 4.44
CA GLU A 87 -2.47 5.13 5.83
C GLU A 87 -1.06 5.71 5.99
N ALA A 88 -0.11 5.34 5.13
CA ALA A 88 1.26 5.87 5.14
C ALA A 88 1.29 7.40 4.96
N PHE A 89 0.47 7.93 4.05
CA PHE A 89 0.37 9.38 3.87
C PHE A 89 -0.28 10.09 5.06
N ARG A 90 -1.17 9.42 5.78
CA ARG A 90 -1.84 9.97 6.97
C ARG A 90 -1.07 9.75 8.26
N LEU A 91 -0.14 8.82 8.31
CA LEU A 91 0.61 8.46 9.52
C LEU A 91 1.17 9.67 10.29
N PRO A 92 1.76 10.70 9.64
CA PRO A 92 2.22 11.90 10.35
C PRO A 92 1.13 12.73 11.02
N THR A 93 -0.15 12.48 10.72
CA THR A 93 -1.29 13.16 11.37
C THR A 93 -1.88 12.36 12.54
N TRP A 94 -1.40 11.15 12.77
CA TRP A 94 -1.88 10.29 13.85
C TRP A 94 -1.26 10.69 15.19
N SER A 95 -2.05 10.59 16.26
CA SER A 95 -1.51 10.76 17.59
C SER A 95 -0.64 9.56 17.98
N ARG A 96 0.22 9.76 18.98
CA ARG A 96 1.09 8.70 19.48
C ARG A 96 0.27 7.52 20.01
N GLU A 97 -0.82 7.81 20.70
CA GLU A 97 -1.75 6.82 21.27
C GLU A 97 -2.35 5.95 20.14
N ARG A 98 -2.84 6.59 19.07
CA ARG A 98 -3.37 5.88 17.90
C ARG A 98 -2.33 4.99 17.24
N ILE A 99 -1.08 5.47 17.11
CA ILE A 99 0.02 4.66 16.56
C ILE A 99 0.24 3.42 17.43
N THR A 100 0.34 3.60 18.76
CA THR A 100 0.59 2.51 19.70
C THR A 100 -0.55 1.49 19.71
N GLU A 101 -1.81 1.93 19.59
CA GLU A 101 -2.97 1.04 19.54
C GLU A 101 -3.10 0.29 18.21
N THR A 102 -2.66 0.89 17.11
CA THR A 102 -2.80 0.33 15.77
C THR A 102 -1.69 -0.66 15.45
N PHE A 103 -0.46 -0.39 15.89
CA PHE A 103 0.69 -1.25 15.64
C PHE A 103 0.89 -2.23 16.78
N VAL A 104 0.38 -3.44 16.62
CA VAL A 104 0.60 -4.54 17.55
C VAL A 104 1.75 -5.39 17.03
N LEU A 105 2.87 -5.40 17.75
CA LEU A 105 3.98 -6.30 17.47
C LEU A 105 3.68 -7.67 18.06
N GLY A 106 3.56 -8.69 17.20
CA GLY A 106 3.55 -10.07 17.66
C GLY A 106 4.92 -10.45 18.21
N ARG A 107 4.94 -11.06 19.41
CA ARG A 107 6.19 -11.50 20.06
C ARG A 107 7.17 -10.35 20.34
N GLN A 108 6.67 -9.28 20.92
CA GLN A 108 7.45 -8.09 21.29
C GLN A 108 8.67 -8.44 22.18
N GLU A 109 8.57 -9.49 22.98
CA GLU A 109 9.66 -9.98 23.83
C GLU A 109 10.96 -10.32 23.07
N ILE A 110 10.86 -10.74 21.81
CA ILE A 110 12.05 -11.01 20.96
C ILE A 110 12.75 -9.70 20.61
N LEU A 111 11.98 -8.67 20.26
CA LEU A 111 12.52 -7.36 19.93
C LEU A 111 13.16 -6.72 21.18
N ASP A 112 12.48 -6.77 22.32
CA ASP A 112 12.97 -6.20 23.58
C ASP A 112 14.30 -6.87 23.98
N THR A 113 14.39 -8.20 23.95
CA THR A 113 15.62 -8.93 24.24
C THR A 113 16.74 -8.57 23.24
N ALA A 114 16.42 -8.43 21.95
CA ALA A 114 17.41 -8.07 20.94
C ALA A 114 17.95 -6.64 21.15
N LEU A 115 17.08 -5.70 21.52
CA LEU A 115 17.49 -4.32 21.81
C LEU A 115 18.38 -4.21 23.05
N GLU A 116 18.14 -5.03 24.09
CA GLU A 116 18.97 -5.11 25.29
C GLU A 116 20.38 -5.69 25.00
N THR A 117 20.49 -6.60 24.05
CA THR A 117 21.72 -7.36 23.77
C THR A 117 22.57 -6.82 22.63
N GLY A 118 22.13 -5.88 21.84
CA GLY A 118 22.93 -5.29 20.76
C GLY A 118 22.16 -4.69 19.61
N GLY A 119 20.85 -4.63 19.72
CA GLY A 119 19.97 -4.05 18.73
C GLY A 119 19.32 -5.06 17.80
N ALA A 120 18.33 -4.61 17.04
CA ALA A 120 17.57 -5.42 16.11
C ALA A 120 17.31 -4.68 14.79
N LEU A 121 17.30 -5.43 13.69
CA LEU A 121 16.80 -4.97 12.40
C LEU A 121 15.41 -5.57 12.19
N VAL A 122 14.40 -4.70 12.09
CA VAL A 122 13.03 -5.13 11.75
C VAL A 122 12.84 -4.95 10.25
N ILE A 123 12.50 -6.04 9.56
CA ILE A 123 12.17 -6.03 8.13
C ILE A 123 10.65 -6.11 8.03
N PRO A 124 9.97 -5.07 7.52
CA PRO A 124 8.51 -5.04 7.40
C PRO A 124 7.99 -5.91 6.23
#